data_bc7505b22c17c13ed9904cf14b1b8ad1
#
_entry.id   bc7505b22c17c13ed9904cf14b1b8ad1
#
_cell.length_a   1.000
_cell.length_b   1.000
_cell.length_c   1.000
_cell.angle_alpha   90.00
_cell.angle_beta   90.00
_cell.angle_gamma   90.00
#
_symmetry.space_group_name_H-M   'P 1'
#
loop_
_entity.id
_entity.type
_entity.pdbx_description
1 polymer ?
#
loop_
_entity_poly.entity_id
_entity_poly.type
_entity_poly.pdbx_seq_one_letter_code
_entity_poly.pdbx_strand_id
1 'polypeptide(L)'
;KTCQCTEWLLNVSYKLKNREGLLSAGHVVAKDQLTLNPYQAPSMELKNCEQSNIEMTAPQVQDNDWNYLIVSGDAFRVEINKHNGYLTKYKVNGRDMIKDGEALKPNFWRAPVDNDYGANLQRKYIAWKNPEIKLTSFKQRTENNQVIVESAYDMPGVSAKLNLVYVINNAGAVKVTQKLPTRMPKYRTCSVSVCRCLCRAALKPLNTMDAVRLKTILTVIIAPT
;
A
#
# COMPACT_ATOMS: atom_id res chain seq x y z
N LYS A 1 5.03 19.23 -23.60
CA LYS A 1 4.69 19.34 -22.17
C LYS A 1 5.46 18.25 -21.45
N THR A 2 6.54 18.59 -20.77
CA THR A 2 7.32 17.67 -19.92
C THR A 2 6.47 17.34 -18.71
N CYS A 3 6.21 16.05 -18.49
CA CYS A 3 5.52 15.58 -17.29
C CYS A 3 6.41 15.91 -16.08
N GLN A 4 5.87 16.63 -15.08
CA GLN A 4 6.59 17.04 -13.88
C GLN A 4 7.09 15.87 -13.01
N CYS A 5 6.65 14.65 -13.30
CA CYS A 5 7.01 13.42 -12.57
C CYS A 5 8.16 12.65 -13.23
N THR A 6 8.87 13.21 -14.21
CA THR A 6 9.91 12.48 -14.94
C THR A 6 11.26 12.66 -14.27
N GLU A 7 11.84 11.58 -13.80
CA GLU A 7 13.23 11.55 -13.34
C GLU A 7 14.18 11.54 -14.53
N TRP A 8 15.24 12.35 -14.45
CA TRP A 8 16.26 12.41 -15.47
C TRP A 8 17.60 12.00 -14.88
N LEU A 9 18.16 10.93 -15.42
CA LEU A 9 19.44 10.38 -15.01
C LEU A 9 20.42 10.47 -16.16
N LEU A 10 21.60 11.04 -15.91
CA LEU A 10 22.74 11.02 -16.83
C LEU A 10 23.66 9.87 -16.46
N ASN A 11 23.73 8.86 -17.32
CA ASN A 11 24.67 7.76 -17.18
C ASN A 11 25.97 8.06 -17.93
N VAL A 12 27.07 8.13 -17.19
CA VAL A 12 28.41 8.34 -17.74
C VAL A 12 29.19 7.03 -17.65
N SER A 13 29.83 6.65 -18.72
CA SER A 13 30.68 5.47 -18.74
C SER A 13 32.06 5.82 -19.30
N TYR A 14 33.10 5.45 -18.57
CA TYR A 14 34.48 5.58 -19.00
C TYR A 14 34.93 4.27 -19.66
N LYS A 15 35.40 4.35 -20.90
CA LYS A 15 35.79 3.18 -21.70
C LYS A 15 37.23 3.27 -22.12
N LEU A 16 37.93 2.13 -22.13
CA LEU A 16 39.24 2.05 -22.70
C LEU A 16 39.22 2.42 -24.18
N LYS A 17 40.08 3.36 -24.60
CA LYS A 17 40.22 3.73 -26.00
C LYS A 17 40.95 2.64 -26.79
N ASN A 18 41.97 2.05 -26.18
CA ASN A 18 42.81 1.00 -26.77
C ASN A 18 42.77 -0.25 -25.88
N ARG A 19 43.18 -1.40 -26.44
CA ARG A 19 43.40 -2.61 -25.66
C ARG A 19 44.52 -2.40 -24.64
N GLU A 20 44.28 -2.83 -23.40
CA GLU A 20 45.23 -2.77 -22.30
C GLU A 20 45.28 -4.11 -21.58
N GLY A 21 46.39 -4.84 -21.74
CA GLY A 21 46.56 -6.18 -21.19
C GLY A 21 45.49 -7.16 -21.71
N LEU A 22 44.70 -7.72 -20.78
CA LEU A 22 43.60 -8.63 -21.09
C LEU A 22 42.28 -7.91 -21.42
N LEU A 23 42.18 -6.61 -21.22
CA LEU A 23 41.00 -5.80 -21.46
C LEU A 23 40.97 -5.30 -22.91
N SER A 24 39.84 -5.53 -23.59
CA SER A 24 39.67 -5.07 -24.97
C SER A 24 39.39 -3.58 -25.04
N ALA A 25 39.65 -2.96 -26.20
CA ALA A 25 39.18 -1.61 -26.50
C ALA A 25 37.65 -1.55 -26.34
N GLY A 26 37.12 -0.47 -25.75
CA GLY A 26 35.72 -0.32 -25.41
C GLY A 26 35.31 -0.92 -24.05
N HIS A 27 36.21 -1.60 -23.35
CA HIS A 27 35.92 -2.11 -22.01
C HIS A 27 35.57 -0.94 -21.06
N VAL A 28 34.47 -1.10 -20.30
CA VAL A 28 34.00 -0.07 -19.36
C VAL A 28 34.79 -0.22 -18.05
N VAL A 29 35.62 0.75 -17.74
CA VAL A 29 36.48 0.77 -16.53
C VAL A 29 35.80 1.45 -15.35
N ALA A 30 34.86 2.37 -15.60
CA ALA A 30 34.06 3.04 -14.56
C ALA A 30 32.72 3.45 -15.10
N LYS A 31 31.74 3.54 -14.21
CA LYS A 31 30.40 4.08 -14.48
C LYS A 31 30.05 5.04 -13.37
N ASP A 32 29.33 6.10 -13.75
CA ASP A 32 28.75 7.03 -12.81
C ASP A 32 27.34 7.40 -13.27
N GLN A 33 26.48 7.77 -12.33
CA GLN A 33 25.12 8.18 -12.61
C GLN A 33 24.82 9.48 -11.86
N LEU A 34 24.51 10.51 -12.61
CA LEU A 34 24.17 11.83 -12.08
C LEU A 34 22.65 12.05 -12.22
N THR A 35 22.02 12.43 -11.15
CA THR A 35 20.60 12.80 -11.17
C THR A 35 20.49 14.25 -11.62
N LEU A 36 19.96 14.49 -12.82
CA LEU A 36 19.71 15.82 -13.37
C LEU A 36 18.40 16.42 -12.88
N ASN A 37 17.37 15.57 -12.76
CA ASN A 37 16.09 15.93 -12.21
C ASN A 37 15.64 14.79 -11.28
N PRO A 38 15.54 15.02 -9.97
CA PRO A 38 15.13 13.99 -9.04
C PRO A 38 13.65 13.65 -9.24
N TYR A 39 13.31 12.38 -9.01
CA TYR A 39 11.92 11.94 -9.00
C TYR A 39 11.12 12.70 -7.95
N GLN A 40 10.06 13.35 -8.39
CA GLN A 40 9.07 13.94 -7.48
C GLN A 40 7.87 13.00 -7.44
N ALA A 41 7.66 12.37 -6.28
CA ALA A 41 6.49 11.54 -6.10
C ALA A 41 5.21 12.38 -6.31
N PRO A 42 4.24 11.89 -7.09
CA PRO A 42 2.95 12.56 -7.21
C PRO A 42 2.30 12.68 -5.83
N SER A 43 1.56 13.77 -5.61
CA SER A 43 0.80 13.94 -4.37
C SER A 43 -0.11 12.72 -4.16
N MET A 44 0.01 12.07 -3.00
CA MET A 44 -0.84 10.95 -2.62
C MET A 44 -2.21 11.42 -2.08
N GLU A 45 -2.65 12.59 -2.47
CA GLU A 45 -3.99 13.05 -2.17
C GLU A 45 -4.99 12.40 -3.12
N LEU A 46 -5.98 11.75 -2.54
CA LEU A 46 -7.08 11.20 -3.31
C LEU A 46 -8.00 12.36 -3.71
N LYS A 47 -7.89 12.80 -4.96
CA LYS A 47 -8.75 13.83 -5.52
C LYS A 47 -10.04 13.20 -6.02
N ASN A 48 -11.16 13.91 -5.87
CA ASN A 48 -12.38 13.54 -6.57
C ASN A 48 -12.18 13.73 -8.07
N CYS A 49 -12.82 12.89 -8.86
CA CYS A 49 -12.80 13.05 -10.31
C CYS A 49 -13.71 14.23 -10.67
N GLU A 50 -13.11 15.31 -11.13
CA GLU A 50 -13.82 16.44 -11.76
C GLU A 50 -13.81 16.18 -13.27
N GLN A 51 -14.74 15.38 -13.76
CA GLN A 51 -15.00 15.36 -15.20
C GLN A 51 -15.85 16.57 -15.56
N SER A 52 -15.33 17.39 -16.45
CA SER A 52 -16.06 18.53 -17.02
C SER A 52 -17.46 18.10 -17.47
N ASN A 53 -18.48 18.64 -16.84
CA ASN A 53 -19.91 18.56 -17.17
C ASN A 53 -20.75 17.38 -16.65
N ILE A 54 -20.25 16.50 -15.79
CA ILE A 54 -21.09 15.54 -15.08
C ILE A 54 -20.84 15.77 -13.59
N GLU A 55 -21.83 16.22 -12.85
CA GLU A 55 -21.83 16.16 -11.39
C GLU A 55 -21.78 14.70 -10.97
N MET A 56 -20.59 14.19 -10.68
CA MET A 56 -20.48 12.86 -10.11
C MET A 56 -21.07 12.88 -8.71
N THR A 57 -22.13 12.15 -8.53
CA THR A 57 -22.79 11.96 -7.24
C THR A 57 -21.82 11.39 -6.22
N ALA A 58 -21.99 11.75 -4.96
CA ALA A 58 -21.24 11.13 -3.86
C ALA A 58 -21.47 9.61 -3.87
N PRO A 59 -20.46 8.79 -3.49
CA PRO A 59 -20.65 7.36 -3.37
C PRO A 59 -21.83 7.03 -2.46
N GLN A 60 -22.64 6.07 -2.88
CA GLN A 60 -23.76 5.59 -2.06
C GLN A 60 -23.24 4.66 -0.99
N VAL A 61 -23.66 4.89 0.25
CA VAL A 61 -23.32 4.06 1.41
C VAL A 61 -24.53 3.26 1.82
N GLN A 62 -24.43 1.94 1.84
CA GLN A 62 -25.41 1.01 2.36
C GLN A 62 -24.86 0.36 3.63
N ASP A 63 -25.45 0.72 4.77
CA ASP A 63 -25.01 0.30 6.11
C ASP A 63 -26.04 -0.60 6.83
N ASN A 64 -27.10 -0.99 6.12
CA ASN A 64 -28.20 -1.83 6.60
C ASN A 64 -27.86 -3.33 6.66
N ASP A 65 -26.76 -3.78 6.07
CA ASP A 65 -26.26 -5.14 6.22
C ASP A 65 -25.49 -5.30 7.54
N TRP A 66 -25.80 -6.35 8.29
CA TRP A 66 -25.14 -6.65 9.56
C TRP A 66 -23.64 -6.97 9.39
N ASN A 67 -23.27 -7.61 8.29
CA ASN A 67 -21.92 -8.11 8.05
C ASN A 67 -21.05 -7.13 7.27
N TYR A 68 -21.63 -6.35 6.37
CA TYR A 68 -20.90 -5.55 5.41
C TYR A 68 -21.35 -4.11 5.34
N LEU A 69 -20.38 -3.22 5.27
CA LEU A 69 -20.55 -1.86 4.79
C LEU A 69 -20.28 -1.86 3.28
N ILE A 70 -21.25 -1.44 2.50
CA ILE A 70 -21.18 -1.40 1.05
C ILE A 70 -21.09 0.05 0.60
N VAL A 71 -20.06 0.36 -0.18
CA VAL A 71 -19.88 1.67 -0.82
C VAL A 71 -19.88 1.46 -2.32
N SER A 72 -20.81 2.10 -3.02
CA SER A 72 -21.00 1.92 -4.46
C SER A 72 -21.17 3.23 -5.20
N GLY A 73 -20.75 3.23 -6.44
CA GLY A 73 -21.02 4.24 -7.46
C GLY A 73 -21.36 3.57 -8.77
N ASP A 74 -21.43 4.33 -9.86
CA ASP A 74 -21.87 3.83 -11.17
C ASP A 74 -21.01 2.68 -11.70
N ALA A 75 -19.71 2.76 -11.50
CA ALA A 75 -18.74 1.80 -12.07
C ALA A 75 -18.03 0.96 -11.02
N PHE A 76 -18.30 1.13 -9.73
CA PHE A 76 -17.56 0.43 -8.68
C PHE A 76 -18.46 -0.02 -7.52
N ARG A 77 -17.97 -1.04 -6.81
CA ARG A 77 -18.53 -1.52 -5.55
C ARG A 77 -17.41 -1.98 -4.63
N VAL A 78 -17.41 -1.47 -3.40
CA VAL A 78 -16.48 -1.82 -2.32
C VAL A 78 -17.28 -2.40 -1.17
N GLU A 79 -16.85 -3.54 -0.63
CA GLU A 79 -17.46 -4.16 0.55
C GLU A 79 -16.40 -4.30 1.65
N ILE A 80 -16.71 -3.74 2.82
CA ILE A 80 -15.88 -3.82 4.02
C ILE A 80 -16.63 -4.62 5.07
N ASN A 81 -16.00 -5.66 5.58
CA ASN A 81 -16.58 -6.50 6.62
C ASN A 81 -16.54 -5.76 7.97
N LYS A 82 -17.71 -5.60 8.62
CA LYS A 82 -17.85 -4.86 9.88
C LYS A 82 -17.27 -5.58 11.10
N HIS A 83 -17.12 -6.92 11.03
CA HIS A 83 -16.60 -7.71 12.15
C HIS A 83 -15.07 -7.66 12.26
N ASN A 84 -14.39 -7.46 11.15
CA ASN A 84 -12.93 -7.41 11.14
C ASN A 84 -12.34 -6.14 10.51
N GLY A 85 -13.18 -5.26 9.95
CA GLY A 85 -12.76 -3.99 9.36
C GLY A 85 -11.95 -4.14 8.06
N TYR A 86 -11.96 -5.31 7.41
CA TYR A 86 -11.17 -5.54 6.20
C TYR A 86 -12.02 -5.36 4.93
N LEU A 87 -11.36 -4.83 3.91
CA LEU A 87 -11.91 -4.74 2.56
C LEU A 87 -11.89 -6.15 1.95
N THR A 88 -13.08 -6.71 1.71
CA THR A 88 -13.28 -8.09 1.24
C THR A 88 -13.64 -8.15 -0.23
N LYS A 89 -14.25 -7.09 -0.78
CA LYS A 89 -14.61 -7.04 -2.18
C LYS A 89 -14.33 -5.67 -2.76
N TYR A 90 -13.73 -5.66 -3.92
CA TYR A 90 -13.52 -4.47 -4.72
C TYR A 90 -13.79 -4.79 -6.18
N LYS A 91 -14.89 -4.26 -6.69
CA LYS A 91 -15.35 -4.49 -8.07
C LYS A 91 -15.30 -3.18 -8.83
N VAL A 92 -14.76 -3.20 -10.03
CA VAL A 92 -14.67 -2.04 -10.93
C VAL A 92 -15.05 -2.47 -12.34
N ASN A 93 -15.94 -1.73 -12.97
CA ASN A 93 -16.44 -2.02 -14.32
C ASN A 93 -16.86 -3.50 -14.49
N GLY A 94 -17.53 -4.05 -13.47
CA GLY A 94 -17.98 -5.44 -13.49
C GLY A 94 -16.91 -6.49 -13.17
N ARG A 95 -15.64 -6.10 -12.99
CA ARG A 95 -14.52 -7.02 -12.69
C ARG A 95 -14.21 -7.00 -11.19
N ASP A 96 -14.11 -8.18 -10.59
CA ASP A 96 -13.64 -8.32 -9.23
C ASP A 96 -12.12 -8.23 -9.18
N MET A 97 -11.60 -7.32 -8.35
CA MET A 97 -10.16 -7.08 -8.18
C MET A 97 -9.56 -7.97 -7.10
N ILE A 98 -10.33 -8.32 -6.08
CA ILE A 98 -9.93 -9.23 -5.00
C ILE A 98 -10.48 -10.62 -5.31
N LYS A 99 -9.67 -11.65 -5.09
CA LYS A 99 -10.08 -13.04 -5.23
C LYS A 99 -11.14 -13.39 -4.19
N ASP A 100 -12.16 -14.17 -4.60
CA ASP A 100 -13.23 -14.60 -3.69
C ASP A 100 -12.67 -15.32 -2.46
N GLY A 101 -13.21 -15.00 -1.29
CA GLY A 101 -12.75 -15.52 0.00
C GLY A 101 -11.52 -14.81 0.58
N GLU A 102 -10.90 -13.91 -0.17
CA GLU A 102 -9.76 -13.13 0.30
C GLU A 102 -10.19 -11.73 0.78
N ALA A 103 -9.27 -11.07 1.48
CA ALA A 103 -9.45 -9.70 1.95
C ALA A 103 -8.12 -8.95 1.97
N LEU A 104 -8.18 -7.63 1.94
CA LEU A 104 -7.02 -6.78 2.17
C LEU A 104 -6.68 -6.78 3.65
N LYS A 105 -5.68 -7.59 4.04
CA LYS A 105 -5.28 -7.83 5.42
C LYS A 105 -3.96 -7.13 5.75
N PRO A 106 -3.80 -6.58 6.96
CA PRO A 106 -2.51 -6.16 7.47
C PRO A 106 -1.52 -7.33 7.51
N ASN A 107 -0.30 -7.09 7.08
CA ASN A 107 0.78 -8.07 7.12
C ASN A 107 2.03 -7.45 7.72
N PHE A 108 2.65 -8.14 8.67
CA PHE A 108 3.82 -7.67 9.40
C PHE A 108 5.03 -8.60 9.23
N TRP A 109 4.93 -9.55 8.32
CA TRP A 109 5.95 -10.56 8.11
C TRP A 109 6.35 -10.68 6.65
N ARG A 110 7.64 -10.82 6.41
CA ARG A 110 8.23 -11.23 5.14
C ARG A 110 9.03 -12.52 5.30
N ALA A 111 9.31 -13.21 4.22
CA ALA A 111 10.25 -14.33 4.25
C ALA A 111 11.62 -13.85 4.75
N PRO A 112 12.20 -14.53 5.75
CA PRO A 112 13.54 -14.20 6.22
C PRO A 112 14.58 -14.43 5.11
N VAL A 113 15.58 -13.56 5.08
CA VAL A 113 16.77 -13.71 4.24
C VAL A 113 17.97 -14.12 5.09
N ASP A 114 19.11 -14.46 4.48
CA ASP A 114 20.30 -14.95 5.16
C ASP A 114 20.77 -14.04 6.30
N ASN A 115 20.73 -12.73 6.08
CA ASN A 115 21.07 -11.75 7.10
C ASN A 115 20.12 -11.81 8.32
N ASP A 116 18.83 -12.09 8.08
CA ASP A 116 17.86 -12.23 9.16
C ASP A 116 18.16 -13.50 9.98
N TYR A 117 18.55 -14.58 9.32
CA TYR A 117 18.96 -15.83 10.00
C TYR A 117 20.23 -15.60 10.83
N GLY A 118 21.24 -14.93 10.28
CA GLY A 118 22.47 -14.61 10.99
C GLY A 118 22.22 -13.75 12.25
N ALA A 119 21.29 -12.80 12.19
CA ALA A 119 20.87 -11.97 13.32
C ALA A 119 19.79 -12.62 14.22
N ASN A 120 19.34 -13.82 13.89
CA ASN A 120 18.28 -14.57 14.57
C ASN A 120 16.92 -13.81 14.66
N LEU A 121 16.63 -12.97 13.64
CA LEU A 121 15.43 -12.11 13.65
C LEU A 121 14.14 -12.92 13.49
N GLN A 122 14.17 -14.03 12.76
CA GLN A 122 13.04 -14.93 12.56
C GLN A 122 12.51 -15.52 13.87
N ARG A 123 13.36 -15.62 14.91
CA ARG A 123 12.96 -16.04 16.25
C ARG A 123 12.56 -14.85 17.12
N LYS A 124 13.35 -13.78 17.07
CA LYS A 124 13.11 -12.57 17.89
C LYS A 124 11.78 -11.90 17.57
N TYR A 125 11.36 -11.93 16.30
CA TYR A 125 10.15 -11.27 15.83
C TYR A 125 9.03 -12.24 15.43
N ILE A 126 9.09 -13.49 15.86
CA ILE A 126 8.08 -14.50 15.50
C ILE A 126 6.65 -14.10 15.88
N ALA A 127 6.47 -13.31 16.92
CA ALA A 127 5.17 -12.80 17.35
C ALA A 127 4.49 -11.92 16.27
N TRP A 128 5.27 -11.34 15.35
CA TRP A 128 4.75 -10.54 14.26
C TRP A 128 4.34 -11.36 13.04
N LYS A 129 4.63 -12.65 13.01
CA LYS A 129 4.30 -13.51 11.86
C LYS A 129 2.78 -13.67 11.71
N ASN A 130 2.09 -13.94 12.81
CA ASN A 130 0.64 -14.08 12.85
C ASN A 130 0.11 -13.44 14.14
N PRO A 131 0.14 -12.10 14.26
CA PRO A 131 -0.34 -11.45 15.46
C PRO A 131 -1.86 -11.57 15.55
N GLU A 132 -2.36 -11.75 16.75
CA GLU A 132 -3.79 -11.63 17.01
C GLU A 132 -4.20 -10.17 16.79
N ILE A 133 -5.17 -9.91 15.92
CA ILE A 133 -5.65 -8.58 15.58
C ILE A 133 -7.14 -8.51 15.93
N LYS A 134 -7.48 -7.77 16.98
CA LYS A 134 -8.85 -7.60 17.46
C LYS A 134 -9.39 -6.23 17.08
N LEU A 135 -10.50 -6.20 16.35
CA LEU A 135 -11.19 -4.96 16.04
C LEU A 135 -11.77 -4.37 17.33
N THR A 136 -11.42 -3.13 17.64
CA THR A 136 -11.91 -2.40 18.83
C THR A 136 -12.88 -1.28 18.48
N SER A 137 -12.78 -0.73 17.26
CA SER A 137 -13.67 0.33 16.79
C SER A 137 -13.79 0.28 15.28
N PHE A 138 -15.01 0.45 14.79
CA PHE A 138 -15.35 0.60 13.38
C PHE A 138 -16.23 1.83 13.23
N LYS A 139 -15.79 2.81 12.43
CA LYS A 139 -16.52 4.06 12.21
C LYS A 139 -16.53 4.40 10.72
N GLN A 140 -17.63 4.94 10.26
CA GLN A 140 -17.74 5.46 8.90
C GLN A 140 -18.26 6.90 8.94
N ARG A 141 -17.83 7.72 7.98
CA ARG A 141 -18.35 9.05 7.72
C ARG A 141 -18.21 9.41 6.25
N THR A 142 -19.00 10.35 5.80
CA THR A 142 -18.93 10.88 4.43
C THR A 142 -18.56 12.36 4.51
N GLU A 143 -17.47 12.74 3.86
CA GLU A 143 -16.97 14.11 3.80
C GLU A 143 -16.48 14.42 2.38
N ASN A 144 -16.81 15.60 1.84
CA ASN A 144 -16.32 16.08 0.54
C ASN A 144 -16.49 15.06 -0.61
N ASN A 145 -17.63 14.44 -0.74
CA ASN A 145 -17.92 13.38 -1.72
C ASN A 145 -16.96 12.18 -1.62
N GLN A 146 -16.40 11.93 -0.45
CA GLN A 146 -15.58 10.76 -0.12
C GLN A 146 -16.16 10.04 1.08
N VAL A 147 -16.09 8.71 1.05
CA VAL A 147 -16.46 7.86 2.17
C VAL A 147 -15.18 7.47 2.91
N ILE A 148 -15.15 7.76 4.20
CA ILE A 148 -14.03 7.47 5.08
C ILE A 148 -14.44 6.40 6.07
N VAL A 149 -13.71 5.30 6.09
CA VAL A 149 -13.92 4.19 7.03
C VAL A 149 -12.68 4.02 7.89
N GLU A 150 -12.86 4.11 9.19
CA GLU A 150 -11.78 4.02 10.19
C GLU A 150 -11.97 2.78 11.06
N SER A 151 -10.98 1.92 11.06
CA SER A 151 -10.94 0.70 11.88
C SER A 151 -9.75 0.77 12.83
N ALA A 152 -10.01 0.63 14.12
CA ALA A 152 -8.97 0.56 15.14
C ALA A 152 -8.88 -0.86 15.70
N TYR A 153 -7.65 -1.31 15.94
CA TYR A 153 -7.38 -2.67 16.40
C TYR A 153 -6.43 -2.67 17.57
N ASP A 154 -6.61 -3.65 18.43
CA ASP A 154 -5.65 -4.02 19.48
C ASP A 154 -4.92 -5.32 19.08
N MET A 155 -3.62 -5.36 19.34
CA MET A 155 -2.74 -6.48 19.01
C MET A 155 -2.02 -6.93 20.30
N PRO A 156 -2.69 -7.69 21.18
CA PRO A 156 -2.20 -7.98 22.53
C PRO A 156 -0.89 -8.78 22.51
N GLY A 157 -0.73 -9.72 21.57
CA GLY A 157 0.48 -10.55 21.46
C GLY A 157 1.78 -9.78 21.22
N VAL A 158 1.69 -8.59 20.61
CA VAL A 158 2.82 -7.70 20.34
C VAL A 158 2.74 -6.37 21.08
N SER A 159 1.73 -6.20 21.95
CA SER A 159 1.46 -4.98 22.70
C SER A 159 1.40 -3.73 21.84
N ALA A 160 0.76 -3.84 20.67
CA ALA A 160 0.64 -2.77 19.67
C ALA A 160 -0.81 -2.44 19.37
N LYS A 161 -1.03 -1.26 18.80
CA LYS A 161 -2.31 -0.84 18.25
C LYS A 161 -2.14 -0.59 16.75
N LEU A 162 -3.18 -0.86 15.99
CA LEU A 162 -3.19 -0.65 14.56
C LEU A 162 -4.41 0.18 14.18
N ASN A 163 -4.23 1.16 13.30
CA ASN A 163 -5.33 1.89 12.68
C ASN A 163 -5.29 1.68 11.17
N LEU A 164 -6.44 1.33 10.61
CA LEU A 164 -6.67 1.18 9.19
C LEU A 164 -7.71 2.23 8.75
N VAL A 165 -7.37 3.02 7.75
CA VAL A 165 -8.25 4.05 7.21
C VAL A 165 -8.41 3.82 5.72
N TYR A 166 -9.64 3.65 5.28
CA TYR A 166 -10.01 3.62 3.87
C TYR A 166 -10.68 4.94 3.50
N VAL A 167 -10.21 5.57 2.44
CA VAL A 167 -10.86 6.74 1.84
C VAL A 167 -11.25 6.36 0.43
N ILE A 168 -12.54 6.42 0.13
CA ILE A 168 -13.12 6.00 -1.15
C ILE A 168 -13.71 7.24 -1.81
N ASN A 169 -13.23 7.59 -3.00
CA ASN A 169 -13.75 8.75 -3.73
C ASN A 169 -14.92 8.38 -4.66
N ASN A 170 -15.49 9.40 -5.28
CA ASN A 170 -16.61 9.26 -6.22
C ASN A 170 -16.27 8.47 -7.51
N ALA A 171 -14.99 8.34 -7.87
CA ALA A 171 -14.53 7.53 -9.01
C ALA A 171 -14.24 6.08 -8.62
N GLY A 172 -14.40 5.70 -7.35
CA GLY A 172 -14.11 4.36 -6.85
C GLY A 172 -12.64 4.09 -6.53
N ALA A 173 -11.77 5.10 -6.60
CA ALA A 173 -10.41 4.94 -6.12
C ALA A 173 -10.39 4.84 -4.59
N VAL A 174 -9.63 3.86 -4.07
CA VAL A 174 -9.53 3.57 -2.65
C VAL A 174 -8.11 3.87 -2.16
N LYS A 175 -8.00 4.83 -1.26
CA LYS A 175 -6.77 5.11 -0.52
C LYS A 175 -6.80 4.33 0.78
N VAL A 176 -5.82 3.46 0.98
CA VAL A 176 -5.66 2.68 2.20
C VAL A 176 -4.49 3.22 2.99
N THR A 177 -4.73 3.60 4.23
CA THR A 177 -3.69 4.08 5.14
C THR A 177 -3.61 3.16 6.35
N GLN A 178 -2.47 2.52 6.53
CA GLN A 178 -2.16 1.71 7.69
C GLN A 178 -1.23 2.49 8.62
N LYS A 179 -1.64 2.71 9.87
CA LYS A 179 -0.86 3.42 10.89
C LYS A 179 -0.59 2.49 12.07
N LEU A 180 0.68 2.32 12.38
CA LEU A 180 1.13 1.61 13.56
C LEU A 180 1.72 2.64 14.54
N PRO A 181 1.05 2.94 15.66
CA PRO A 181 1.54 3.94 16.63
C PRO A 181 2.89 3.54 17.22
N THR A 182 3.74 4.52 17.43
CA THR A 182 5.19 4.40 17.69
C THR A 182 5.55 3.85 19.08
N ARG A 183 4.61 3.72 20.01
CA ARG A 183 4.88 3.29 21.38
C ARG A 183 4.66 1.79 21.53
N MET A 184 5.70 1.02 21.21
CA MET A 184 5.74 -0.42 21.41
C MET A 184 6.66 -0.76 22.59
N PRO A 185 6.13 -1.07 23.77
CA PRO A 185 6.97 -1.27 24.96
C PRO A 185 7.79 -2.55 24.91
N LYS A 186 7.33 -3.59 24.25
CA LYS A 186 7.93 -4.93 24.32
C LYS A 186 8.70 -5.36 23.06
N TYR A 187 8.23 -4.98 21.87
CA TYR A 187 8.85 -5.33 20.60
C TYR A 187 9.05 -4.05 19.79
N ARG A 188 10.29 -3.55 19.79
CA ARG A 188 10.63 -2.21 19.24
C ARG A 188 10.48 -2.08 17.72
N THR A 189 10.41 -3.18 16.98
CA THR A 189 10.41 -3.14 15.50
C THR A 189 9.62 -4.31 14.94
N CYS A 190 8.76 -4.05 13.96
CA CYS A 190 8.28 -5.07 13.02
C CYS A 190 9.19 -5.06 11.78
N SER A 191 9.37 -6.22 11.15
CA SER A 191 10.23 -6.33 9.97
C SER A 191 9.58 -5.70 8.74
N VAL A 192 8.25 -5.70 8.69
CA VAL A 192 7.46 -5.16 7.57
C VAL A 192 6.08 -4.75 8.09
N SER A 193 5.52 -3.68 7.55
CA SER A 193 4.13 -3.29 7.81
C SER A 193 3.48 -2.91 6.49
N VAL A 194 2.69 -3.81 5.92
CA VAL A 194 2.01 -3.64 4.62
C VAL A 194 0.61 -4.23 4.68
N CYS A 195 -0.25 -3.84 3.77
CA CYS A 195 -1.50 -4.55 3.48
C CYS A 195 -1.26 -5.57 2.37
N ARG A 196 -1.76 -6.78 2.55
CA ARG A 196 -1.66 -7.86 1.58
C ARG A 196 -3.04 -8.30 1.14
N CYS A 197 -3.22 -8.50 -0.16
CA CYS A 197 -4.37 -9.20 -0.72
C CYS A 197 -3.92 -10.11 -1.88
N LEU A 198 -4.69 -11.14 -2.16
CA LEU A 198 -4.57 -11.91 -3.39
C LEU A 198 -5.51 -11.26 -4.43
N CYS A 199 -4.90 -10.64 -5.43
CA CYS A 199 -5.63 -10.10 -6.57
C CYS A 199 -5.88 -11.18 -7.61
N ARG A 200 -6.92 -11.05 -8.45
CA ARG A 200 -7.14 -11.95 -9.58
C ARG A 200 -5.98 -11.85 -10.56
N ALA A 201 -5.67 -12.95 -11.24
CA ALA A 201 -4.44 -13.19 -12.02
C ALA A 201 -4.10 -12.15 -13.12
N ALA A 202 -4.98 -11.21 -13.41
CA ALA A 202 -4.73 -10.13 -14.38
C ALA A 202 -4.07 -8.89 -13.77
N LEU A 203 -3.95 -8.82 -12.44
CA LEU A 203 -3.33 -7.72 -11.72
C LEU A 203 -2.03 -8.21 -11.09
N LYS A 204 -0.92 -7.52 -11.39
CA LYS A 204 0.35 -7.78 -10.71
C LYS A 204 0.16 -7.64 -9.21
N PRO A 205 0.73 -8.53 -8.37
CA PRO A 205 0.62 -8.39 -6.93
C PRO A 205 1.17 -7.03 -6.50
N LEU A 206 0.36 -6.26 -5.79
CA LEU A 206 0.78 -5.01 -5.16
C LEU A 206 1.68 -5.35 -3.97
N ASN A 207 2.98 -5.48 -4.23
CA ASN A 207 4.01 -5.53 -3.22
C ASN A 207 4.67 -4.15 -3.15
N THR A 208 4.09 -3.24 -2.40
CA THR A 208 4.80 -2.02 -2.01
C THR A 208 5.54 -2.27 -0.70
N MET A 209 6.85 -2.42 -0.81
CA MET A 209 7.75 -2.45 0.34
C MET A 209 8.33 -1.05 0.55
N ASP A 210 7.99 -0.44 1.68
CA ASP A 210 8.80 0.61 2.27
C ASP A 210 8.79 0.46 3.78
N ALA A 211 9.88 -0.07 4.30
CA ALA A 211 10.15 -0.12 5.74
C ALA A 211 10.97 1.11 6.12
N VAL A 212 10.32 2.12 6.70
CA VAL A 212 11.02 3.27 7.27
C VAL A 212 10.80 3.34 8.76
N ARG A 213 11.89 3.63 9.47
CA ARG A 213 11.98 3.80 10.92
C ARG A 213 10.87 4.66 11.52
N LEU A 214 10.23 4.17 12.59
CA LEU A 214 9.59 4.90 13.69
C LEU A 214 8.21 5.52 13.50
N LYS A 215 7.65 5.70 12.31
CA LYS A 215 6.22 5.98 12.05
C LYS A 215 5.87 5.36 10.72
N THR A 216 5.49 4.11 10.70
CA THR A 216 5.08 3.49 9.44
C THR A 216 3.66 3.92 9.12
N ILE A 217 3.53 4.91 8.25
CA ILE A 217 2.28 5.22 7.57
C ILE A 217 2.44 4.64 6.16
N LEU A 218 1.75 3.55 5.89
CA LEU A 218 1.63 3.03 4.54
C LEU A 218 0.34 3.58 3.93
N THR A 219 0.48 4.31 2.84
CA THR A 219 -0.66 4.76 2.04
C THR A 219 -0.56 4.10 0.67
N VAL A 220 -1.59 3.34 0.30
CA VAL A 220 -1.73 2.73 -1.02
C VAL A 220 -2.99 3.30 -1.67
N ILE A 221 -2.89 3.73 -2.91
CA ILE A 221 -4.05 4.14 -3.71
C ILE A 221 -4.29 3.04 -4.73
N ILE A 222 -5.48 2.45 -4.68
CA ILE A 222 -5.96 1.52 -5.67
C ILE A 222 -6.92 2.32 -6.55
N ALA A 223 -6.52 2.59 -7.79
CA ALA A 223 -7.35 3.30 -8.74
C ALA A 223 -7.81 2.35 -9.86
N PRO A 224 -9.02 2.53 -10.39
CA PRO A 224 -9.43 1.87 -11.62
C PRO A 224 -8.57 2.38 -12.78
N THR A 225 -8.05 1.48 -13.57
CA THR A 225 -7.37 1.77 -14.87
C THR A 225 -8.37 1.77 -15.99
#